data_5bf6f067e812b0bc6716ed61d22c864f
#
_entry.id   5bf6f067e812b0bc6716ed61d22c864f
#
_cell.length_a   1.000
_cell.length_b   1.000
_cell.length_c   1.000
_cell.angle_alpha   90.00
_cell.angle_beta   90.00
_cell.angle_gamma   90.00
#
_symmetry.space_group_name_H-M   'P 1'
#
loop_
_entity.id
_entity.type
_entity.pdbx_description
1 polymer ?
#
loop_
_entity_poly.entity_id
_entity_poly.type
_entity_poly.pdbx_seq_one_letter_code
_entity_poly.pdbx_strand_id
1 'polypeptide(L)'
;MTIYLVGYMSAGKSTVGRTLAELLGYEFVDTDIYIESRFRQRVSDLFRLHGEEYFRQKERMILEEIAGLPDAVIAAGGGLPIYHDNMDLLLESGTVLYLRYSSEVLAQRLELTKRTRPSVAHLSGEPLRQHVEEAMRLREPIYSRAHQIIDMEALAEQGISTEAKIAGWIAQRLPPAE
;
A
#
# COMPACT_ATOMS: atom_id res chain seq x y z
N MET A 1 15.28 4.73 -10.12
CA MET A 1 13.96 5.36 -9.79
C MET A 1 13.32 4.61 -8.64
N THR A 2 12.73 5.32 -7.64
CA THR A 2 11.95 4.72 -6.56
C THR A 2 10.47 4.83 -6.86
N ILE A 3 9.72 3.73 -6.73
CA ILE A 3 8.27 3.68 -6.99
C ILE A 3 7.57 3.25 -5.71
N TYR A 4 6.62 4.04 -5.23
CA TYR A 4 5.81 3.72 -4.06
C TYR A 4 4.39 3.34 -4.48
N LEU A 5 3.90 2.21 -3.99
CA LEU A 5 2.50 1.81 -4.12
C LEU A 5 1.77 2.12 -2.82
N VAL A 6 0.79 3.01 -2.88
CA VAL A 6 -0.08 3.37 -1.75
C VAL A 6 -1.52 2.91 -1.99
N GLY A 7 -2.29 2.84 -0.93
CA GLY A 7 -3.69 2.43 -0.97
C GLY A 7 -4.08 1.59 0.23
N TYR A 8 -5.35 1.28 0.35
CA TYR A 8 -5.90 0.55 1.48
C TYR A 8 -5.41 -0.90 1.55
N MET A 9 -5.57 -1.55 2.71
CA MET A 9 -5.32 -2.98 2.81
C MET A 9 -6.18 -3.76 1.80
N SER A 10 -5.68 -4.88 1.29
CA SER A 10 -6.29 -5.68 0.22
C SER A 10 -6.38 -5.02 -1.17
N ALA A 11 -5.79 -3.83 -1.38
CA ALA A 11 -5.70 -3.21 -2.71
C ALA A 11 -4.72 -3.93 -3.67
N GLY A 12 -3.92 -4.89 -3.19
CA GLY A 12 -3.01 -5.67 -4.02
C GLY A 12 -1.61 -5.06 -4.19
N LYS A 13 -1.22 -4.11 -3.33
CA LYS A 13 0.08 -3.43 -3.42
C LYS A 13 1.27 -4.40 -3.44
N SER A 14 1.26 -5.40 -2.55
CA SER A 14 2.39 -6.35 -2.44
C SER A 14 2.47 -7.28 -3.65
N THR A 15 1.33 -7.74 -4.19
CA THR A 15 1.30 -8.64 -5.37
C THR A 15 1.66 -7.89 -6.64
N VAL A 16 1.00 -6.76 -6.90
CA VAL A 16 1.30 -5.90 -8.06
C VAL A 16 2.72 -5.35 -7.97
N GLY A 17 3.16 -4.92 -6.78
CA GLY A 17 4.49 -4.36 -6.56
C GLY A 17 5.61 -5.35 -6.85
N ARG A 18 5.47 -6.59 -6.40
CA ARG A 18 6.45 -7.65 -6.68
C ARG A 18 6.56 -7.92 -8.18
N THR A 19 5.41 -8.08 -8.86
CA THR A 19 5.39 -8.32 -10.31
C THR A 19 5.95 -7.12 -11.09
N LEU A 20 5.66 -5.90 -10.64
CA LEU A 20 6.21 -4.68 -11.24
C LEU A 20 7.74 -4.61 -11.07
N ALA A 21 8.24 -4.91 -9.87
CA ALA A 21 9.67 -4.94 -9.59
C ALA A 21 10.40 -5.97 -10.47
N GLU A 22 9.85 -7.18 -10.57
CA GLU A 22 10.39 -8.22 -11.45
C GLU A 22 10.43 -7.77 -12.93
N LEU A 23 9.36 -7.12 -13.40
CA LEU A 23 9.26 -6.61 -14.78
C LEU A 23 10.30 -5.52 -15.08
N LEU A 24 10.59 -4.66 -14.10
CA LEU A 24 11.53 -3.54 -14.23
C LEU A 24 12.97 -3.93 -13.91
N GLY A 25 13.21 -5.11 -13.32
CA GLY A 25 14.51 -5.49 -12.78
C GLY A 25 14.89 -4.69 -11.52
N TYR A 26 13.90 -4.28 -10.72
CA TYR A 26 14.03 -3.48 -9.52
C TYR A 26 13.95 -4.35 -8.26
N GLU A 27 14.45 -3.85 -7.14
CA GLU A 27 14.25 -4.46 -5.83
C GLU A 27 12.79 -4.28 -5.37
N PHE A 28 12.22 -5.29 -4.72
CA PHE A 28 10.89 -5.20 -4.12
C PHE A 28 10.98 -5.11 -2.59
N VAL A 29 10.35 -4.09 -2.02
CA VAL A 29 10.24 -3.88 -0.57
C VAL A 29 8.77 -3.78 -0.17
N ASP A 30 8.34 -4.61 0.79
CA ASP A 30 7.07 -4.45 1.51
C ASP A 30 7.38 -3.89 2.89
N THR A 31 6.84 -2.72 3.22
CA THR A 31 7.22 -2.02 4.46
C THR A 31 6.82 -2.78 5.71
N ASP A 32 5.69 -3.51 5.70
CA ASP A 32 5.25 -4.30 6.85
C ASP A 32 6.21 -5.48 7.08
N ILE A 33 6.60 -6.19 6.00
CA ILE A 33 7.57 -7.28 6.06
C ILE A 33 8.95 -6.75 6.48
N TYR A 34 9.35 -5.59 5.98
CA TYR A 34 10.63 -4.97 6.35
C TYR A 34 10.68 -4.62 7.84
N ILE A 35 9.61 -4.05 8.38
CA ILE A 35 9.45 -3.76 9.82
C ILE A 35 9.55 -5.06 10.63
N GLU A 36 8.81 -6.10 10.26
CA GLU A 36 8.82 -7.38 10.96
C GLU A 36 10.23 -8.01 11.00
N SER A 37 10.93 -7.96 9.88
CA SER A 37 12.31 -8.44 9.77
C SER A 37 13.28 -7.63 10.62
N ARG A 38 13.17 -6.30 10.57
CA ARG A 38 14.05 -5.35 11.27
C ARG A 38 13.92 -5.44 12.78
N PHE A 39 12.68 -5.56 13.28
CA PHE A 39 12.38 -5.62 14.72
C PHE A 39 12.22 -7.05 15.25
N ARG A 40 12.24 -8.06 14.39
CA ARG A 40 12.01 -9.48 14.72
C ARG A 40 10.71 -9.70 15.51
N GLN A 41 9.68 -8.93 15.17
CA GLN A 41 8.35 -8.96 15.77
C GLN A 41 7.31 -8.75 14.69
N ARG A 42 6.17 -9.41 14.81
CA ARG A 42 5.04 -9.17 13.92
C ARG A 42 4.45 -7.78 14.13
N VAL A 43 3.96 -7.15 13.08
CA VAL A 43 3.25 -5.86 13.17
C VAL A 43 2.13 -5.91 14.21
N SER A 44 1.33 -7.00 14.24
CA SER A 44 0.28 -7.20 15.24
C SER A 44 0.79 -7.20 16.68
N ASP A 45 1.99 -7.75 16.93
CA ASP A 45 2.60 -7.77 18.26
C ASP A 45 3.17 -6.42 18.65
N LEU A 46 3.74 -5.68 17.70
CA LEU A 46 4.18 -4.30 17.92
C LEU A 46 3.02 -3.42 18.38
N PHE A 47 1.87 -3.51 17.70
CA PHE A 47 0.65 -2.79 18.11
C PHE A 47 0.16 -3.22 19.49
N ARG A 48 0.06 -4.52 19.72
CA ARG A 48 -0.47 -5.07 20.97
C ARG A 48 0.40 -4.76 22.19
N LEU A 49 1.73 -4.82 22.03
CA LEU A 49 2.68 -4.67 23.14
C LEU A 49 3.04 -3.21 23.41
N HIS A 50 3.12 -2.38 22.38
CA HIS A 50 3.67 -1.02 22.48
C HIS A 50 2.68 0.07 22.06
N GLY A 51 1.54 -0.29 21.48
CA GLY A 51 0.53 0.66 21.01
C GLY A 51 0.82 1.25 19.63
N GLU A 52 -0.16 2.02 19.12
CA GLU A 52 -0.12 2.57 17.78
C GLU A 52 1.00 3.60 17.59
N GLU A 53 1.15 4.53 18.50
CA GLU A 53 2.15 5.61 18.42
C GLU A 53 3.57 5.06 18.25
N TYR A 54 3.93 4.05 19.05
CA TYR A 54 5.22 3.38 18.92
C TYR A 54 5.40 2.76 17.55
N PHE A 55 4.38 2.06 17.04
CA PHE A 55 4.42 1.46 15.71
C PHE A 55 4.62 2.53 14.63
N ARG A 56 3.91 3.66 14.71
CA ARG A 56 4.03 4.76 13.74
C ARG A 56 5.41 5.41 13.74
N GLN A 57 6.04 5.51 14.89
CA GLN A 57 7.44 5.95 14.98
C GLN A 57 8.39 4.96 14.29
N LYS A 58 8.13 3.66 14.40
CA LYS A 58 8.91 2.64 13.68
C LYS A 58 8.67 2.67 12.18
N GLU A 59 7.42 2.83 11.75
CA GLU A 59 7.10 3.03 10.33
C GLU A 59 7.85 4.24 9.76
N ARG A 60 7.84 5.37 10.47
CA ARG A 60 8.56 6.58 10.04
C ARG A 60 10.06 6.34 9.91
N MET A 61 10.67 5.73 10.91
CA MET A 61 12.10 5.40 10.88
C MET A 61 12.47 4.52 9.68
N ILE A 62 11.66 3.50 9.41
CA ILE A 62 11.86 2.63 8.25
C ILE A 62 11.66 3.39 6.94
N LEU A 63 10.63 4.24 6.87
CA LEU A 63 10.41 5.07 5.69
C LEU A 63 11.61 5.96 5.38
N GLU A 64 12.20 6.61 6.38
CA GLU A 64 13.41 7.42 6.23
C GLU A 64 14.63 6.59 5.77
N GLU A 65 14.73 5.34 6.24
CA GLU A 65 15.80 4.41 5.84
C GLU A 65 15.68 3.99 4.37
N ILE A 66 14.45 3.76 3.88
CA ILE A 66 14.20 3.24 2.53
C ILE A 66 13.81 4.32 1.52
N ALA A 67 13.62 5.56 1.97
CA ALA A 67 13.23 6.66 1.08
C ALA A 67 14.32 6.92 0.04
N GLY A 68 13.91 6.96 -1.23
CA GLY A 68 14.85 7.21 -2.33
C GLY A 68 15.78 6.04 -2.67
N LEU A 69 15.52 4.82 -2.19
CA LEU A 69 16.25 3.63 -2.63
C LEU A 69 16.25 3.55 -4.16
N PRO A 70 17.41 3.51 -4.82
CA PRO A 70 17.45 3.43 -6.28
C PRO A 70 16.85 2.11 -6.77
N ASP A 71 16.16 2.17 -7.90
CA ASP A 71 15.63 1.00 -8.59
C ASP A 71 14.83 0.05 -7.68
N ALA A 72 13.89 0.64 -6.95
CA ALA A 72 13.05 -0.08 -5.99
C ALA A 72 11.55 0.17 -6.22
N VAL A 73 10.74 -0.88 -6.02
CA VAL A 73 9.29 -0.80 -5.89
C VAL A 73 8.93 -1.09 -4.44
N ILE A 74 8.32 -0.12 -3.78
CA ILE A 74 8.01 -0.16 -2.36
C ILE A 74 6.49 -0.21 -2.16
N ALA A 75 5.98 -1.32 -1.63
CA ALA A 75 4.60 -1.45 -1.20
C ALA A 75 4.46 -0.88 0.23
N ALA A 76 3.86 0.29 0.35
CA ALA A 76 3.66 0.95 1.63
C ALA A 76 2.50 0.32 2.43
N GLY A 77 2.67 0.09 3.72
CA GLY A 77 1.58 -0.26 4.63
C GLY A 77 0.42 0.74 4.53
N GLY A 78 -0.82 0.28 4.64
CA GLY A 78 -1.99 1.14 4.36
C GLY A 78 -2.11 2.37 5.25
N GLY A 79 -1.58 2.33 6.47
CA GLY A 79 -1.55 3.47 7.37
C GLY A 79 -0.33 4.38 7.20
N LEU A 80 0.75 3.88 6.58
CA LEU A 80 2.01 4.61 6.51
C LEU A 80 1.88 6.01 5.90
N PRO A 81 1.22 6.21 4.73
CA PRO A 81 1.09 7.53 4.13
C PRO A 81 0.23 8.51 4.93
N ILE A 82 -0.60 7.98 5.87
CA ILE A 82 -1.63 8.76 6.57
C ILE A 82 -1.07 9.54 7.75
N TYR A 83 0.00 9.05 8.35
CA TYR A 83 0.57 9.60 9.57
C TYR A 83 1.63 10.66 9.28
N HIS A 84 1.57 11.75 10.07
CA HIS A 84 2.50 12.87 9.97
C HIS A 84 2.62 13.41 8.53
N ASP A 85 3.81 13.73 8.11
CA ASP A 85 4.21 14.17 6.78
C ASP A 85 4.75 13.04 5.90
N ASN A 86 4.41 11.78 6.21
CA ASN A 86 4.91 10.62 5.47
C ASN A 86 4.58 10.68 3.98
N MET A 87 3.38 11.16 3.63
CA MET A 87 3.00 11.31 2.21
C MET A 87 3.88 12.35 1.51
N ASP A 88 4.30 13.41 2.20
CA ASP A 88 5.21 14.40 1.63
C ASP A 88 6.58 13.78 1.34
N LEU A 89 7.12 13.02 2.29
CA LEU A 89 8.38 12.30 2.10
C LEU A 89 8.31 11.31 0.93
N LEU A 90 7.21 10.58 0.78
CA LEU A 90 7.01 9.68 -0.37
C LEU A 90 7.02 10.44 -1.69
N LEU A 91 6.30 11.58 -1.76
CA LEU A 91 6.21 12.41 -2.96
C LEU A 91 7.53 13.06 -3.34
N GLU A 92 8.33 13.44 -2.35
CA GLU A 92 9.65 14.07 -2.57
C GLU A 92 10.74 13.05 -2.95
N SER A 93 10.60 11.81 -2.50
CA SER A 93 11.66 10.78 -2.66
C SER A 93 11.43 9.81 -3.82
N GLY A 94 10.29 9.85 -4.51
CA GLY A 94 10.02 8.96 -5.64
C GLY A 94 8.66 9.13 -6.28
N THR A 95 8.32 8.23 -7.19
CA THR A 95 7.02 8.23 -7.89
C THR A 95 5.98 7.47 -7.07
N VAL A 96 4.94 8.16 -6.62
CA VAL A 96 3.85 7.56 -5.83
C VAL A 96 2.69 7.18 -6.73
N LEU A 97 2.27 5.92 -6.67
CA LEU A 97 1.14 5.36 -7.41
C LEU A 97 0.07 4.90 -6.41
N TYR A 98 -1.14 5.39 -6.55
CA TYR A 98 -2.27 4.99 -5.71
C TYR A 98 -3.11 3.92 -6.42
N LEU A 99 -3.17 2.71 -5.86
CA LEU A 99 -4.07 1.65 -6.32
C LEU A 99 -5.45 1.88 -5.71
N ARG A 100 -6.35 2.52 -6.47
CA ARG A 100 -7.67 2.92 -6.00
C ARG A 100 -8.71 1.86 -6.31
N TYR A 101 -9.48 1.53 -5.28
CA TYR A 101 -10.73 0.78 -5.36
C TYR A 101 -11.82 1.55 -4.60
N SER A 102 -13.08 1.33 -4.95
CA SER A 102 -14.21 1.76 -4.12
C SER A 102 -14.19 1.07 -2.75
N SER A 103 -14.77 1.71 -1.74
CA SER A 103 -14.89 1.13 -0.39
C SER A 103 -15.69 -0.17 -0.41
N GLU A 104 -16.67 -0.29 -1.29
CA GLU A 104 -17.47 -1.50 -1.46
C GLU A 104 -16.60 -2.68 -1.94
N VAL A 105 -15.80 -2.49 -3.00
CA VAL A 105 -14.91 -3.54 -3.51
C VAL A 105 -13.83 -3.89 -2.49
N LEU A 106 -13.29 -2.90 -1.78
CA LEU A 106 -12.32 -3.15 -0.70
C LEU A 106 -12.91 -4.01 0.42
N ALA A 107 -14.15 -3.74 0.83
CA ALA A 107 -14.83 -4.54 1.84
C ALA A 107 -15.06 -5.98 1.36
N GLN A 108 -15.48 -6.19 0.10
CA GLN A 108 -15.61 -7.53 -0.48
C GLN A 108 -14.27 -8.28 -0.51
N ARG A 109 -13.19 -7.63 -0.93
CA ARG A 109 -11.84 -8.21 -0.95
C ARG A 109 -11.34 -8.55 0.46
N LEU A 110 -11.62 -7.70 1.45
CA LEU A 110 -11.30 -7.94 2.85
C LEU A 110 -12.08 -9.11 3.43
N GLU A 111 -13.35 -9.29 3.09
CA GLU A 111 -14.14 -10.44 3.54
C GLU A 111 -13.44 -11.77 3.23
N LEU A 112 -12.75 -11.86 2.08
CA LEU A 112 -12.00 -13.04 1.66
C LEU A 112 -10.64 -13.20 2.36
N THR A 113 -10.02 -12.10 2.79
CA THR A 113 -8.63 -12.09 3.28
C THR A 113 -8.47 -11.68 4.75
N LYS A 114 -9.55 -11.31 5.43
CA LYS A 114 -9.52 -10.74 6.78
C LYS A 114 -8.90 -11.63 7.86
N ARG A 115 -8.91 -12.97 7.68
CA ARG A 115 -8.32 -13.92 8.65
C ARG A 115 -6.84 -13.65 8.90
N THR A 116 -6.15 -13.08 7.93
CA THR A 116 -4.73 -12.70 8.04
C THR A 116 -4.54 -11.27 8.53
N ARG A 117 -5.63 -10.56 8.89
CA ARG A 117 -5.64 -9.15 9.26
C ARG A 117 -6.33 -8.92 10.60
N PRO A 118 -5.59 -8.98 11.72
CA PRO A 118 -6.15 -8.94 13.07
C PRO A 118 -7.08 -7.75 13.34
N SER A 119 -6.80 -6.59 12.75
CA SER A 119 -7.57 -5.35 12.96
C SER A 119 -9.03 -5.45 12.47
N VAL A 120 -9.31 -6.29 11.49
CA VAL A 120 -10.65 -6.44 10.87
C VAL A 120 -11.16 -7.88 10.90
N ALA A 121 -10.39 -8.82 11.45
CA ALA A 121 -10.74 -10.24 11.48
C ALA A 121 -12.09 -10.54 12.18
N HIS A 122 -12.45 -9.71 13.15
CA HIS A 122 -13.69 -9.82 13.93
C HIS A 122 -14.91 -9.18 13.24
N LEU A 123 -14.73 -8.45 12.13
CA LEU A 123 -15.78 -7.78 11.39
C LEU A 123 -16.24 -8.62 10.20
N SER A 124 -17.52 -8.56 9.86
CA SER A 124 -18.13 -9.21 8.69
C SER A 124 -19.34 -8.44 8.21
N GLY A 125 -19.69 -8.58 6.93
CA GLY A 125 -20.90 -8.02 6.35
C GLY A 125 -20.94 -6.49 6.50
N GLU A 126 -22.11 -5.98 6.94
CA GLU A 126 -22.33 -4.54 7.06
C GLU A 126 -21.37 -3.82 8.02
N PRO A 127 -21.04 -4.34 9.23
CA PRO A 127 -20.02 -3.74 10.08
C PRO A 127 -18.66 -3.58 9.41
N LEU A 128 -18.25 -4.55 8.59
CA LEU A 128 -16.98 -4.44 7.83
C LEU A 128 -17.07 -3.36 6.75
N ARG A 129 -18.19 -3.26 6.03
CA ARG A 129 -18.40 -2.22 5.01
C ARG A 129 -18.32 -0.83 5.62
N GLN A 130 -19.02 -0.59 6.72
CA GLN A 130 -19.02 0.69 7.43
C GLN A 130 -17.62 1.05 7.93
N HIS A 131 -16.88 0.08 8.46
CA HIS A 131 -15.49 0.27 8.89
C HIS A 131 -14.58 0.71 7.73
N VAL A 132 -14.69 0.04 6.58
CA VAL A 132 -13.90 0.38 5.38
C VAL A 132 -14.29 1.76 4.83
N GLU A 133 -15.59 2.06 4.73
CA GLU A 133 -16.09 3.34 4.25
C GLU A 133 -15.59 4.50 5.12
N GLU A 134 -15.67 4.35 6.44
CA GLU A 134 -15.21 5.35 7.40
C GLU A 134 -13.70 5.56 7.32
N ALA A 135 -12.93 4.47 7.22
CA ALA A 135 -11.50 4.54 7.03
C ALA A 135 -11.12 5.22 5.69
N MET A 136 -11.81 4.89 4.60
CA MET A 136 -11.54 5.47 3.29
C MET A 136 -11.91 6.95 3.22
N ARG A 137 -12.98 7.37 3.89
CA ARG A 137 -13.33 8.81 3.97
C ARG A 137 -12.19 9.66 4.54
N LEU A 138 -11.41 9.12 5.47
CA LEU A 138 -10.27 9.81 6.08
C LEU A 138 -8.98 9.67 5.24
N ARG A 139 -8.81 8.54 4.54
CA ARG A 139 -7.55 8.20 3.86
C ARG A 139 -7.52 8.59 2.39
N GLU A 140 -8.67 8.56 1.71
CA GLU A 140 -8.78 8.89 0.29
C GLU A 140 -8.19 10.27 -0.06
N PRO A 141 -8.43 11.36 0.71
CA PRO A 141 -7.83 12.66 0.43
C PRO A 141 -6.30 12.63 0.44
N ILE A 142 -5.69 11.77 1.27
CA ILE A 142 -4.24 11.65 1.39
C ILE A 142 -3.69 10.77 0.26
N TYR A 143 -4.27 9.60 0.02
CA TYR A 143 -3.85 8.74 -1.09
C TYR A 143 -3.97 9.43 -2.44
N SER A 144 -5.00 10.27 -2.63
CA SER A 144 -5.25 11.00 -3.88
C SER A 144 -4.21 12.08 -4.18
N ARG A 145 -3.30 12.37 -3.26
CA ARG A 145 -2.13 13.22 -3.52
C ARG A 145 -1.04 12.52 -4.34
N ALA A 146 -1.16 11.21 -4.58
CA ALA A 146 -0.22 10.43 -5.38
C ALA A 146 0.00 11.06 -6.76
N HIS A 147 1.20 10.88 -7.32
CA HIS A 147 1.53 11.35 -8.67
C HIS A 147 0.61 10.75 -9.73
N GLN A 148 0.15 9.51 -9.53
CA GLN A 148 -0.78 8.84 -10.41
C GLN A 148 -1.79 8.03 -9.61
N ILE A 149 -3.06 8.17 -9.95
CA ILE A 149 -4.16 7.36 -9.41
C ILE A 149 -4.50 6.30 -10.43
N ILE A 150 -4.43 5.04 -10.03
CA ILE A 150 -4.73 3.88 -10.86
C ILE A 150 -6.09 3.33 -10.42
N ASP A 151 -7.12 3.56 -11.23
CA ASP A 151 -8.45 3.03 -10.99
C ASP A 151 -8.48 1.55 -11.37
N MET A 152 -8.43 0.72 -10.35
CA MET A 152 -8.30 -0.73 -10.52
C MET A 152 -9.59 -1.37 -11.05
N GLU A 153 -10.74 -0.77 -10.76
CA GLU A 153 -12.04 -1.23 -11.26
C GLU A 153 -12.17 -0.90 -12.76
N ALA A 154 -11.79 0.31 -13.15
CA ALA A 154 -11.77 0.70 -14.56
C ALA A 154 -10.76 -0.11 -15.39
N LEU A 155 -9.61 -0.50 -14.81
CA LEU A 155 -8.67 -1.42 -15.48
C LEU A 155 -9.28 -2.82 -15.66
N ALA A 156 -9.97 -3.33 -14.64
CA ALA A 156 -10.63 -4.63 -14.71
C ALA A 156 -11.71 -4.68 -15.81
N GLU A 157 -12.49 -3.61 -15.97
CA GLU A 157 -13.46 -3.47 -17.07
C GLU A 157 -12.80 -3.52 -18.46
N GLN A 158 -11.54 -3.08 -18.56
CA GLN A 158 -10.75 -3.16 -19.79
C GLN A 158 -10.03 -4.52 -19.96
N GLY A 159 -10.30 -5.50 -19.08
CA GLY A 159 -9.67 -6.82 -19.10
C GLY A 159 -8.23 -6.84 -18.52
N ILE A 160 -7.82 -5.76 -17.80
CA ILE A 160 -6.53 -5.64 -17.13
C ILE A 160 -6.76 -5.94 -15.64
N SER A 161 -6.82 -7.24 -15.29
CA SER A 161 -7.20 -7.69 -13.95
C SER A 161 -6.19 -8.63 -13.27
N THR A 162 -5.20 -9.13 -14.01
CA THR A 162 -4.12 -9.94 -13.43
C THR A 162 -2.93 -9.06 -13.04
N GLU A 163 -2.15 -9.48 -12.03
CA GLU A 163 -0.97 -8.76 -11.57
C GLU A 163 -0.02 -8.43 -12.71
N ALA A 164 0.22 -9.39 -13.63
CA ALA A 164 1.10 -9.21 -14.79
C ALA A 164 0.59 -8.13 -15.75
N LYS A 165 -0.72 -8.11 -16.04
CA LYS A 165 -1.32 -7.09 -16.91
C LYS A 165 -1.30 -5.72 -16.25
N ILE A 166 -1.59 -5.64 -14.95
CA ILE A 166 -1.56 -4.40 -14.19
C ILE A 166 -0.13 -3.85 -14.13
N ALA A 167 0.84 -4.68 -13.79
CA ALA A 167 2.24 -4.29 -13.77
C ALA A 167 2.74 -3.81 -15.14
N GLY A 168 2.39 -4.52 -16.21
CA GLY A 168 2.71 -4.11 -17.59
C GLY A 168 2.06 -2.78 -17.98
N TRP A 169 0.81 -2.55 -17.59
CA TRP A 169 0.10 -1.29 -17.82
C TRP A 169 0.76 -0.12 -17.08
N ILE A 170 1.19 -0.35 -15.81
CA ILE A 170 1.91 0.63 -15.01
C ILE A 170 3.27 0.95 -15.64
N ALA A 171 4.06 -0.08 -15.96
CA ALA A 171 5.40 0.08 -16.50
C ALA A 171 5.44 0.95 -17.78
N GLN A 172 4.43 0.83 -18.64
CA GLN A 172 4.31 1.64 -19.87
C GLN A 172 4.00 3.13 -19.61
N ARG A 173 3.60 3.50 -18.39
CA ARG A 173 3.14 4.84 -18.01
C ARG A 173 4.01 5.50 -16.96
N LEU A 174 5.05 4.80 -16.52
CA LEU A 174 6.06 5.41 -15.65
C LEU A 174 6.82 6.50 -16.42
N PRO A 175 7.26 7.57 -15.74
CA PRO A 175 8.17 8.52 -16.34
C PRO A 175 9.46 7.81 -16.78
N PRO A 176 10.15 8.32 -17.82
CA PRO A 176 11.44 7.75 -18.21
C PRO A 176 12.40 7.78 -17.02
N ALA A 177 13.22 6.72 -16.88
CA ALA A 177 14.30 6.73 -15.90
C ALA A 177 15.29 7.85 -16.26
N GLU A 178 15.51 8.76 -15.32
CA GLU A 178 16.56 9.78 -15.44
C GLU A 178 17.96 9.17 -15.31
#